data_ba904db8765357e1b67a0b91d5104318
#
_entry.id   ba904db8765357e1b67a0b91d5104318
#
_cell.length_a   1.000
_cell.length_b   1.000
_cell.length_c   1.000
_cell.angle_alpha   90.00
_cell.angle_beta   90.00
_cell.angle_gamma   90.00
#
_symmetry.space_group_name_H-M   'P 1'
#
loop_
_entity.id
_entity.type
_entity.pdbx_description
1 polymer ?
#
loop_
_entity_poly.entity_id
_entity_poly.type
_entity_poly.pdbx_seq_one_letter_code
_entity_poly.pdbx_strand_id
1 'polypeptide(L)'
;RNSRAGSRRNIEAHYDLGNDFFKLFLDDTLLYSAGIFERPESTLREASVAKMDRICQRLDLRSSDHVLEIGTGWGGFAIHVANHFGCRMTTATISREQYDLARRRVHEAGLEQRVEVILRDYRDLGGQYDKLVSIEMIEAVGQRYFDTYFRKCGELLKPDGLMLLQGIVMNEQGYADYLRSTDFIQRYIFPGGCLPSVLAMGQSIAKTTDMRMLHVEDIAPHYAQTLRCWRERFWGAIDQVRELGFTERFIRMWHYYLCYCEAAFDERSVGVVQMLLAKPGNRRDLQSDPTPAMSNRHSSPAATWGAP
;
A
#
# COMPACT_ATOMS: atom_id res chain seq x y z
N ARG A 1 5.53 -13.92 -15.50
CA ARG A 1 6.11 -12.67 -16.02
C ARG A 1 5.12 -11.53 -15.83
N ASN A 2 5.58 -10.38 -15.36
CA ASN A 2 4.75 -9.19 -15.11
C ASN A 2 4.63 -8.30 -16.36
N SER A 3 4.47 -8.90 -17.54
CA SER A 3 3.92 -8.21 -18.72
C SER A 3 2.49 -7.73 -18.42
N ARG A 4 1.93 -6.82 -19.25
CA ARG A 4 0.55 -6.32 -19.04
C ARG A 4 -0.47 -7.45 -18.80
N ALA A 5 -0.48 -8.46 -19.68
CA ALA A 5 -1.37 -9.62 -19.53
C ALA A 5 -0.98 -10.52 -18.33
N GLY A 6 0.32 -10.60 -18.01
CA GLY A 6 0.81 -11.38 -16.87
C GLY A 6 0.46 -10.73 -15.54
N SER A 7 0.64 -9.41 -15.40
CA SER A 7 0.27 -8.67 -14.18
C SER A 7 -1.22 -8.80 -13.89
N ARG A 8 -2.09 -8.64 -14.91
CA ARG A 8 -3.54 -8.80 -14.74
C ARG A 8 -3.87 -10.20 -14.19
N ARG A 9 -3.40 -11.27 -14.83
CA ARG A 9 -3.65 -12.66 -14.37
C ARG A 9 -3.12 -12.94 -12.97
N ASN A 10 -1.95 -12.40 -12.63
CA ASN A 10 -1.36 -12.61 -11.31
C ASN A 10 -2.17 -11.91 -10.21
N ILE A 11 -2.65 -10.70 -10.48
CA ILE A 11 -3.50 -9.95 -9.56
C ILE A 11 -4.89 -10.59 -9.46
N GLU A 12 -5.52 -10.95 -10.58
CA GLU A 12 -6.78 -11.67 -10.59
C GLU A 12 -6.68 -12.92 -9.72
N ALA A 13 -5.65 -13.76 -9.90
CA ALA A 13 -5.49 -15.00 -9.13
C ALA A 13 -5.39 -14.79 -7.60
N HIS A 14 -4.86 -13.67 -7.13
CA HIS A 14 -4.79 -13.36 -5.69
C HIS A 14 -6.11 -12.78 -5.16
N TYR A 15 -6.74 -11.87 -5.91
CA TYR A 15 -7.96 -11.18 -5.47
C TYR A 15 -9.26 -11.93 -5.82
N ASP A 16 -9.19 -13.02 -6.62
CA ASP A 16 -10.29 -13.96 -6.88
C ASP A 16 -10.77 -14.72 -5.62
N LEU A 17 -10.07 -14.57 -4.48
CA LEU A 17 -10.55 -15.03 -3.16
C LEU A 17 -11.83 -14.31 -2.73
N GLY A 18 -12.17 -13.19 -3.38
CA GLY A 18 -13.39 -12.42 -3.15
C GLY A 18 -13.27 -11.40 -2.02
N ASN A 19 -13.98 -10.29 -2.19
CA ASN A 19 -13.95 -9.18 -1.22
C ASN A 19 -14.43 -9.59 0.18
N ASP A 20 -15.38 -10.52 0.27
CA ASP A 20 -15.95 -10.95 1.55
C ASP A 20 -14.94 -11.72 2.39
N PHE A 21 -14.04 -12.46 1.76
CA PHE A 21 -12.94 -13.11 2.45
C PHE A 21 -12.00 -12.08 3.12
N PHE A 22 -11.58 -11.04 2.39
CA PHE A 22 -10.67 -10.02 2.94
C PHE A 22 -11.31 -9.21 4.07
N LYS A 23 -12.60 -8.95 4.02
CA LYS A 23 -13.34 -8.26 5.11
C LYS A 23 -13.32 -9.01 6.43
N LEU A 24 -13.14 -10.33 6.43
CA LEU A 24 -13.12 -11.14 7.66
C LEU A 24 -11.92 -10.83 8.55
N PHE A 25 -10.79 -10.44 7.96
CA PHE A 25 -9.56 -10.24 8.74
C PHE A 25 -8.95 -8.84 8.62
N LEU A 26 -9.25 -8.08 7.56
CA LEU A 26 -8.89 -6.66 7.47
C LEU A 26 -9.81 -5.80 8.35
N ASP A 27 -9.36 -4.60 8.69
CA ASP A 27 -10.21 -3.59 9.32
C ASP A 27 -11.14 -2.92 8.26
N ASP A 28 -12.03 -2.04 8.72
CA ASP A 28 -13.03 -1.37 7.86
C ASP A 28 -12.43 -0.42 6.80
N THR A 29 -11.18 0.00 6.98
CA THR A 29 -10.47 0.74 5.92
C THR A 29 -10.15 -0.14 4.71
N LEU A 30 -10.13 -1.46 4.88
CA LEU A 30 -9.73 -2.45 3.90
C LEU A 30 -8.32 -2.19 3.34
N LEU A 31 -7.37 -1.77 4.18
CA LEU A 31 -5.98 -1.65 3.78
C LEU A 31 -5.26 -2.99 3.95
N TYR A 32 -4.80 -3.55 2.84
CA TYR A 32 -4.02 -4.78 2.81
C TYR A 32 -2.52 -4.46 2.69
N SER A 33 -2.02 -3.80 3.74
CA SER A 33 -0.64 -3.31 3.86
C SER A 33 -0.30 -3.01 5.31
N ALA A 34 0.98 -2.89 5.66
CA ALA A 34 1.43 -2.61 7.02
C ALA A 34 0.74 -1.38 7.61
N GLY A 35 0.21 -1.48 8.82
CA GLY A 35 -0.21 -0.35 9.64
C GLY A 35 0.99 0.34 10.33
N ILE A 36 0.72 1.37 11.13
CA ILE A 36 1.70 2.00 12.04
C ILE A 36 1.06 2.06 13.42
N PHE A 37 1.56 1.25 14.33
CA PHE A 37 1.08 1.20 15.72
C PHE A 37 1.81 2.26 16.54
N GLU A 38 1.15 3.37 16.82
CA GLU A 38 1.75 4.46 17.61
C GLU A 38 1.88 4.09 19.09
N ARG A 39 1.06 3.13 19.54
CA ARG A 39 1.07 2.60 20.92
C ARG A 39 0.89 1.09 20.88
N PRO A 40 1.39 0.34 21.88
CA PRO A 40 1.26 -1.12 21.91
C PRO A 40 -0.19 -1.61 21.87
N GLU A 41 -1.12 -0.85 22.45
CA GLU A 41 -2.54 -1.16 22.53
C GLU A 41 -3.37 -0.65 21.36
N SER A 42 -2.75 0.01 20.37
CA SER A 42 -3.46 0.49 19.19
C SER A 42 -4.15 -0.66 18.46
N THR A 43 -5.39 -0.42 18.06
CA THR A 43 -6.15 -1.36 17.23
C THR A 43 -5.61 -1.37 15.80
N LEU A 44 -5.93 -2.41 15.03
CA LEU A 44 -5.57 -2.51 13.60
C LEU A 44 -6.11 -1.31 12.81
N ARG A 45 -7.34 -0.84 13.11
CA ARG A 45 -7.93 0.34 12.47
C ARG A 45 -7.14 1.61 12.78
N GLU A 46 -6.79 1.84 14.05
CA GLU A 46 -5.97 2.99 14.44
C GLU A 46 -4.60 2.95 13.75
N ALA A 47 -3.99 1.77 13.65
CA ALA A 47 -2.72 1.61 12.94
C ALA A 47 -2.84 1.88 11.43
N SER A 48 -3.96 1.48 10.81
CA SER A 48 -4.24 1.78 9.41
C SER A 48 -4.42 3.30 9.18
N VAL A 49 -5.17 3.97 10.05
CA VAL A 49 -5.38 5.43 9.99
C VAL A 49 -4.07 6.18 10.23
N ALA A 50 -3.31 5.82 11.27
CA ALA A 50 -2.01 6.44 11.57
C ALA A 50 -1.02 6.34 10.39
N LYS A 51 -1.01 5.18 9.71
CA LYS A 51 -0.22 5.02 8.48
C LYS A 51 -0.66 5.98 7.39
N MET A 52 -1.97 6.10 7.13
CA MET A 52 -2.49 7.02 6.11
C MET A 52 -2.17 8.47 6.44
N ASP A 53 -2.39 8.89 7.68
CA ASP A 53 -2.07 10.24 8.17
C ASP A 53 -0.57 10.56 8.02
N ARG A 54 0.29 9.61 8.38
CA ARG A 54 1.74 9.75 8.22
C ARG A 54 2.15 9.95 6.77
N ILE A 55 1.58 9.17 5.83
CA ILE A 55 1.81 9.34 4.40
C ILE A 55 1.40 10.74 3.95
N CYS A 56 0.21 11.19 4.36
CA CYS A 56 -0.31 12.51 4.02
C CYS A 56 0.57 13.65 4.58
N GLN A 57 1.03 13.54 5.83
CA GLN A 57 1.94 14.48 6.46
C GLN A 57 3.30 14.51 5.75
N ARG A 58 3.87 13.33 5.43
CA ARG A 58 5.14 13.24 4.69
C ARG A 58 5.07 13.87 3.31
N LEU A 59 3.93 13.79 2.64
CA LEU A 59 3.68 14.42 1.37
C LEU A 59 3.33 15.92 1.48
N ASP A 60 3.10 16.45 2.69
CA ASP A 60 2.61 17.82 2.92
C ASP A 60 1.35 18.09 2.08
N LEU A 61 0.33 17.24 2.24
CA LEU A 61 -0.89 17.34 1.44
C LEU A 61 -1.67 18.58 1.76
N ARG A 62 -2.12 19.26 0.71
CA ARG A 62 -2.96 20.46 0.76
C ARG A 62 -4.23 20.20 -0.05
N SER A 63 -5.34 20.83 0.34
CA SER A 63 -6.63 20.67 -0.35
C SER A 63 -6.61 21.06 -1.85
N SER A 64 -5.60 21.85 -2.26
CA SER A 64 -5.36 22.21 -3.66
C SER A 64 -4.66 21.14 -4.48
N ASP A 65 -4.08 20.12 -3.82
CA ASP A 65 -3.29 19.08 -4.51
C ASP A 65 -4.19 18.12 -5.29
N HIS A 66 -3.70 17.72 -6.44
CA HIS A 66 -4.19 16.56 -7.18
C HIS A 66 -3.23 15.39 -6.94
N VAL A 67 -3.70 14.38 -6.23
CA VAL A 67 -2.91 13.22 -5.83
C VAL A 67 -3.21 12.04 -6.74
N LEU A 68 -2.19 11.38 -7.25
CA LEU A 68 -2.30 10.09 -7.93
C LEU A 68 -1.95 8.97 -6.95
N GLU A 69 -2.82 7.96 -6.86
CA GLU A 69 -2.53 6.69 -6.19
C GLU A 69 -2.38 5.58 -7.23
N ILE A 70 -1.25 4.87 -7.20
CA ILE A 70 -1.02 3.67 -8.02
C ILE A 70 -1.17 2.44 -7.12
N GLY A 71 -2.27 1.72 -7.30
CA GLY A 71 -2.67 0.61 -6.44
C GLY A 71 -3.84 0.99 -5.54
N THR A 72 -5.04 1.11 -6.11
CA THR A 72 -6.27 1.55 -5.40
C THR A 72 -6.60 0.71 -4.16
N GLY A 73 -6.24 -0.57 -4.14
CA GLY A 73 -6.84 -1.49 -3.20
C GLY A 73 -8.38 -1.40 -3.27
N TRP A 74 -9.02 -1.32 -2.13
CA TRP A 74 -10.48 -1.11 -2.06
C TRP A 74 -10.87 0.36 -1.77
N GLY A 75 -9.97 1.30 -2.11
CA GLY A 75 -10.22 2.74 -2.04
C GLY A 75 -10.00 3.38 -0.67
N GLY A 76 -9.49 2.65 0.31
CA GLY A 76 -9.33 3.15 1.69
C GLY A 76 -8.49 4.41 1.78
N PHE A 77 -7.32 4.43 1.15
CA PHE A 77 -6.44 5.60 1.16
C PHE A 77 -7.04 6.79 0.42
N ALA A 78 -7.59 6.57 -0.79
CA ALA A 78 -8.20 7.65 -1.58
C ALA A 78 -9.37 8.32 -0.85
N ILE A 79 -10.24 7.53 -0.19
CA ILE A 79 -11.36 8.04 0.62
C ILE A 79 -10.83 8.82 1.82
N HIS A 80 -9.82 8.30 2.52
CA HIS A 80 -9.21 8.98 3.66
C HIS A 80 -8.65 10.36 3.27
N VAL A 81 -7.85 10.42 2.21
CA VAL A 81 -7.26 11.69 1.72
C VAL A 81 -8.32 12.70 1.31
N ALA A 82 -9.32 12.27 0.55
CA ALA A 82 -10.38 13.16 0.09
C ALA A 82 -11.22 13.72 1.27
N ASN A 83 -11.50 12.89 2.28
CA ASN A 83 -12.28 13.30 3.44
C ASN A 83 -11.50 14.22 4.39
N HIS A 84 -10.26 13.87 4.72
CA HIS A 84 -9.53 14.54 5.81
C HIS A 84 -8.63 15.69 5.31
N PHE A 85 -8.15 15.60 4.07
CA PHE A 85 -7.26 16.62 3.49
C PHE A 85 -7.92 17.45 2.38
N GLY A 86 -9.10 17.00 1.89
CA GLY A 86 -9.86 17.71 0.87
C GLY A 86 -9.24 17.69 -0.52
N CYS A 87 -8.19 16.88 -0.74
CA CYS A 87 -7.50 16.75 -2.02
C CYS A 87 -8.39 16.15 -3.11
N ARG A 88 -8.07 16.47 -4.36
CA ARG A 88 -8.54 15.70 -5.51
C ARG A 88 -7.68 14.43 -5.64
N MET A 89 -8.33 13.29 -5.82
CA MET A 89 -7.68 11.99 -5.97
C MET A 89 -7.98 11.37 -7.34
N THR A 90 -6.94 10.85 -7.99
CA THR A 90 -7.08 9.85 -9.04
C THR A 90 -6.42 8.58 -8.54
N THR A 91 -7.14 7.46 -8.51
CA THR A 91 -6.61 6.18 -8.05
C THR A 91 -6.79 5.09 -9.11
N ALA A 92 -5.73 4.31 -9.35
CA ALA A 92 -5.67 3.36 -10.45
C ALA A 92 -5.43 1.93 -9.98
N THR A 93 -6.24 1.01 -10.52
CA THR A 93 -6.06 -0.44 -10.34
C THR A 93 -6.23 -1.18 -11.66
N ILE A 94 -5.71 -2.41 -11.74
CA ILE A 94 -5.97 -3.34 -12.85
C ILE A 94 -6.92 -4.49 -12.44
N SER A 95 -7.30 -4.56 -11.15
CA SER A 95 -8.29 -5.51 -10.64
C SER A 95 -9.71 -4.96 -10.80
N ARG A 96 -10.56 -5.73 -11.50
CA ARG A 96 -11.99 -5.40 -11.64
C ARG A 96 -12.69 -5.41 -10.28
N GLU A 97 -12.41 -6.41 -9.45
CA GLU A 97 -13.00 -6.55 -8.12
C GLU A 97 -12.70 -5.33 -7.22
N GLN A 98 -11.43 -4.91 -7.20
CA GLN A 98 -11.04 -3.70 -6.47
C GLN A 98 -11.71 -2.45 -7.02
N TYR A 99 -11.73 -2.30 -8.35
CA TYR A 99 -12.34 -1.16 -9.02
C TYR A 99 -13.82 -1.01 -8.67
N ASP A 100 -14.59 -2.10 -8.79
CA ASP A 100 -16.03 -2.07 -8.57
C ASP A 100 -16.37 -1.78 -7.09
N LEU A 101 -15.63 -2.38 -6.14
CA LEU A 101 -15.83 -2.10 -4.72
C LEU A 101 -15.35 -0.70 -4.33
N ALA A 102 -14.19 -0.25 -4.81
CA ALA A 102 -13.69 1.09 -4.52
C ALA A 102 -14.65 2.18 -5.01
N ARG A 103 -15.19 2.05 -6.23
CA ARG A 103 -16.20 2.97 -6.74
C ARG A 103 -17.47 3.03 -5.89
N ARG A 104 -17.96 1.89 -5.45
CA ARG A 104 -19.11 1.82 -4.55
C ARG A 104 -18.83 2.54 -3.23
N ARG A 105 -17.69 2.26 -2.61
CA ARG A 105 -17.29 2.92 -1.35
C ARG A 105 -17.09 4.44 -1.51
N VAL A 106 -16.55 4.89 -2.63
CA VAL A 106 -16.44 6.32 -2.96
C VAL A 106 -17.84 6.96 -3.08
N HIS A 107 -18.78 6.29 -3.72
CA HIS A 107 -20.17 6.73 -3.84
C HIS A 107 -20.86 6.77 -2.45
N GLU A 108 -20.76 5.71 -1.67
CA GLU A 108 -21.31 5.64 -0.31
C GLU A 108 -20.74 6.73 0.62
N ALA A 109 -19.50 7.17 0.37
CA ALA A 109 -18.86 8.27 1.08
C ALA A 109 -19.22 9.66 0.51
N GLY A 110 -19.98 9.76 -0.59
CA GLY A 110 -20.34 11.03 -1.25
C GLY A 110 -19.14 11.77 -1.86
N LEU A 111 -18.12 11.04 -2.33
CA LEU A 111 -16.82 11.61 -2.75
C LEU A 111 -16.57 11.57 -4.26
N GLU A 112 -17.57 11.28 -5.10
CA GLU A 112 -17.41 11.13 -6.56
C GLU A 112 -16.88 12.39 -7.25
N GLN A 113 -17.11 13.56 -6.64
CA GLN A 113 -16.59 14.82 -7.17
C GLN A 113 -15.10 15.05 -6.85
N ARG A 114 -14.53 14.27 -5.92
CA ARG A 114 -13.14 14.40 -5.47
C ARG A 114 -12.28 13.21 -5.81
N VAL A 115 -12.87 12.00 -5.92
CA VAL A 115 -12.16 10.74 -6.12
C VAL A 115 -12.56 10.10 -7.44
N GLU A 116 -11.62 10.04 -8.36
CA GLU A 116 -11.74 9.32 -9.63
C GLU A 116 -11.05 7.95 -9.50
N VAL A 117 -11.83 6.87 -9.58
CA VAL A 117 -11.29 5.50 -9.62
C VAL A 117 -11.19 5.05 -11.07
N ILE A 118 -10.01 4.63 -11.52
CA ILE A 118 -9.78 4.21 -12.91
C ILE A 118 -9.28 2.77 -13.00
N LEU A 119 -9.86 1.99 -13.92
CA LEU A 119 -9.42 0.63 -14.24
C LEU A 119 -8.38 0.69 -15.36
N ARG A 120 -7.11 0.92 -15.00
CA ARG A 120 -6.02 1.11 -15.95
C ARG A 120 -4.69 0.66 -15.38
N ASP A 121 -3.85 0.11 -16.26
CA ASP A 121 -2.46 -0.19 -15.91
C ASP A 121 -1.67 1.11 -15.71
N TYR A 122 -0.80 1.15 -14.70
CA TYR A 122 0.01 2.35 -14.40
C TYR A 122 0.85 2.82 -15.59
N ARG A 123 1.26 1.91 -16.48
CA ARG A 123 2.02 2.20 -17.69
C ARG A 123 1.25 3.05 -18.71
N ASP A 124 -0.07 3.02 -18.64
CA ASP A 124 -0.98 3.74 -19.55
C ASP A 124 -1.62 4.99 -18.91
N LEU A 125 -1.20 5.34 -17.69
CA LEU A 125 -1.62 6.57 -17.03
C LEU A 125 -1.01 7.78 -17.72
N GLY A 126 -1.75 8.88 -17.73
CA GLY A 126 -1.32 10.19 -18.22
C GLY A 126 -1.68 11.28 -17.25
N GLY A 127 -1.36 12.52 -17.63
CA GLY A 127 -1.58 13.69 -16.78
C GLY A 127 -0.36 14.05 -15.94
N GLN A 128 -0.53 15.10 -15.12
CA GLN A 128 0.49 15.59 -14.19
C GLN A 128 -0.14 15.84 -12.83
N TYR A 129 0.50 15.34 -11.79
CA TYR A 129 -0.02 15.32 -10.43
C TYR A 129 0.95 16.07 -9.48
N ASP A 130 0.39 16.69 -8.45
CA ASP A 130 1.17 17.35 -7.42
C ASP A 130 1.87 16.33 -6.53
N LYS A 131 1.18 15.24 -6.24
CA LYS A 131 1.67 14.16 -5.38
C LYS A 131 1.37 12.80 -5.99
N LEU A 132 2.23 11.83 -5.69
CA LEU A 132 2.05 10.43 -6.08
C LEU A 132 2.23 9.53 -4.87
N VAL A 133 1.34 8.56 -4.70
CA VAL A 133 1.39 7.54 -3.64
C VAL A 133 1.33 6.15 -4.26
N SER A 134 2.14 5.26 -3.73
CA SER A 134 2.06 3.84 -4.07
C SER A 134 2.37 3.01 -2.83
N ILE A 135 1.40 2.22 -2.38
CA ILE A 135 1.49 1.47 -1.13
C ILE A 135 1.47 -0.02 -1.47
N GLU A 136 2.61 -0.70 -1.24
CA GLU A 136 2.78 -2.15 -1.43
C GLU A 136 2.24 -2.66 -2.78
N MET A 137 2.63 -1.94 -3.83
CA MET A 137 2.33 -2.29 -5.22
C MET A 137 3.61 -2.63 -6.00
N ILE A 138 4.77 -2.09 -5.58
CA ILE A 138 6.06 -2.29 -6.26
C ILE A 138 6.43 -3.78 -6.36
N GLU A 139 5.98 -4.59 -5.41
CA GLU A 139 6.18 -6.04 -5.35
C GLU A 139 5.54 -6.77 -6.54
N ALA A 140 4.45 -6.20 -7.07
CA ALA A 140 3.76 -6.73 -8.25
C ALA A 140 4.38 -6.28 -9.58
N VAL A 141 5.31 -5.32 -9.55
CA VAL A 141 5.98 -4.77 -10.74
C VAL A 141 6.97 -5.78 -11.33
N GLY A 142 7.80 -6.39 -10.47
CA GLY A 142 8.89 -7.29 -10.86
C GLY A 142 10.14 -6.55 -11.31
N GLN A 143 11.31 -7.09 -10.93
CA GLN A 143 12.62 -6.46 -11.09
C GLN A 143 12.87 -5.89 -12.49
N ARG A 144 12.50 -6.62 -13.54
CA ARG A 144 12.73 -6.21 -14.94
C ARG A 144 11.99 -4.93 -15.36
N TYR A 145 11.00 -4.51 -14.56
CA TYR A 145 10.14 -3.38 -14.86
C TYR A 145 10.30 -2.22 -13.88
N PHE A 146 11.24 -2.29 -12.92
CA PHE A 146 11.49 -1.18 -11.98
C PHE A 146 11.86 0.11 -12.73
N ASP A 147 12.73 0.02 -13.75
CA ASP A 147 13.09 1.16 -14.61
C ASP A 147 11.86 1.78 -15.30
N THR A 148 10.96 0.95 -15.81
CA THR A 148 9.71 1.41 -16.44
C THR A 148 8.78 2.05 -15.41
N TYR A 149 8.68 1.46 -14.21
CA TYR A 149 7.83 1.95 -13.14
C TYR A 149 8.30 3.32 -12.65
N PHE A 150 9.56 3.46 -12.26
CA PHE A 150 10.06 4.74 -11.74
C PHE A 150 10.08 5.83 -12.79
N ARG A 151 10.44 5.53 -14.05
CA ARG A 151 10.31 6.48 -15.14
C ARG A 151 8.89 6.99 -15.27
N LYS A 152 7.91 6.10 -15.27
CA LYS A 152 6.49 6.48 -15.34
C LYS A 152 6.06 7.34 -14.15
N CYS A 153 6.46 7.00 -12.93
CA CYS A 153 6.19 7.83 -11.75
C CYS A 153 6.78 9.24 -11.90
N GLY A 154 8.03 9.34 -12.37
CA GLY A 154 8.69 10.63 -12.62
C GLY A 154 8.00 11.47 -13.71
N GLU A 155 7.48 10.84 -14.78
CA GLU A 155 6.71 11.48 -15.84
C GLU A 155 5.35 12.01 -15.37
N LEU A 156 4.71 11.33 -14.41
CA LEU A 156 3.40 11.68 -13.90
C LEU A 156 3.45 12.77 -12.82
N LEU A 157 4.61 13.09 -12.29
CA LEU A 157 4.77 14.17 -11.31
C LEU A 157 5.05 15.51 -11.98
N LYS A 158 4.43 16.57 -11.45
CA LYS A 158 4.78 17.95 -11.78
C LYS A 158 6.26 18.25 -11.42
N PRO A 159 6.88 19.30 -11.98
CA PRO A 159 8.30 19.60 -11.74
C PRO A 159 8.69 19.81 -10.28
N ASP A 160 7.75 20.10 -9.39
CA ASP A 160 7.91 20.31 -7.95
C ASP A 160 7.23 19.22 -7.11
N GLY A 161 6.74 18.15 -7.75
CA GLY A 161 5.96 17.10 -7.13
C GLY A 161 6.75 16.22 -6.14
N LEU A 162 6.00 15.55 -5.27
CA LEU A 162 6.51 14.57 -4.31
C LEU A 162 5.88 13.18 -4.56
N MET A 163 6.66 12.13 -4.34
CA MET A 163 6.17 10.77 -4.32
C MET A 163 6.49 10.11 -2.99
N LEU A 164 5.52 9.41 -2.41
CA LEU A 164 5.77 8.47 -1.33
C LEU A 164 5.47 7.05 -1.80
N LEU A 165 6.46 6.18 -1.64
CA LEU A 165 6.36 4.76 -1.90
C LEU A 165 6.48 4.01 -0.58
N GLN A 166 5.50 3.15 -0.26
CA GLN A 166 5.64 2.13 0.76
C GLN A 166 5.80 0.78 0.05
N GLY A 167 6.80 0.01 0.44
CA GLY A 167 7.04 -1.29 -0.18
C GLY A 167 7.82 -2.24 0.73
N ILE A 168 7.49 -3.54 0.59
CA ILE A 168 8.23 -4.62 1.25
C ILE A 168 9.57 -4.77 0.53
N VAL A 169 10.64 -4.88 1.30
CA VAL A 169 11.99 -4.98 0.75
C VAL A 169 12.73 -6.21 1.28
N MET A 170 13.50 -6.81 0.41
CA MET A 170 14.50 -7.80 0.76
C MET A 170 15.76 -7.08 1.26
N ASN A 171 16.45 -7.67 2.24
CA ASN A 171 17.76 -7.15 2.65
C ASN A 171 18.77 -7.25 1.50
N GLU A 172 19.71 -6.33 1.45
CA GLU A 172 20.68 -6.22 0.35
C GLU A 172 21.57 -7.47 0.23
N GLN A 173 21.97 -8.07 1.37
CA GLN A 173 22.86 -9.22 1.42
C GLN A 173 22.25 -10.47 0.80
N GLY A 174 20.94 -10.66 0.97
CA GLY A 174 20.19 -11.80 0.43
C GLY A 174 19.56 -11.57 -0.95
N TYR A 175 19.58 -10.33 -1.46
CA TYR A 175 18.80 -9.95 -2.64
C TYR A 175 19.17 -10.73 -3.90
N ALA A 176 20.46 -10.95 -4.16
CA ALA A 176 20.93 -11.68 -5.33
C ALA A 176 20.48 -13.16 -5.32
N ASP A 177 20.46 -13.79 -4.15
CA ASP A 177 19.99 -15.18 -3.99
C ASP A 177 18.47 -15.28 -4.09
N TYR A 178 17.76 -14.32 -3.50
CA TYR A 178 16.31 -14.19 -3.63
C TYR A 178 15.88 -14.12 -5.09
N LEU A 179 16.54 -13.34 -5.93
CA LEU A 179 16.22 -13.21 -7.35
C LEU A 179 16.40 -14.50 -8.17
N ARG A 180 17.21 -15.44 -7.68
CA ARG A 180 17.47 -16.74 -8.33
C ARG A 180 16.57 -17.86 -7.81
N SER A 181 15.86 -17.62 -6.73
CA SER A 181 14.97 -18.59 -6.09
C SER A 181 13.49 -18.29 -6.35
N THR A 182 12.64 -19.21 -5.97
CA THR A 182 11.18 -19.00 -5.92
C THR A 182 10.72 -19.54 -4.57
N ASP A 183 10.20 -18.66 -3.73
CA ASP A 183 9.75 -18.98 -2.40
C ASP A 183 8.27 -19.43 -2.36
N PHE A 184 7.80 -19.77 -1.15
CA PHE A 184 6.41 -20.14 -0.91
C PHE A 184 5.42 -19.04 -1.32
N ILE A 185 5.75 -17.78 -1.01
CA ILE A 185 4.89 -16.62 -1.29
C ILE A 185 4.70 -16.44 -2.80
N GLN A 186 5.79 -16.46 -3.56
CA GLN A 186 5.76 -16.32 -5.01
C GLN A 186 5.03 -17.47 -5.70
N ARG A 187 5.07 -18.68 -5.09
CA ARG A 187 4.49 -19.88 -5.69
C ARG A 187 3.00 -20.02 -5.41
N TYR A 188 2.54 -19.66 -4.21
CA TYR A 188 1.20 -20.03 -3.75
C TYR A 188 0.31 -18.85 -3.35
N ILE A 189 0.87 -17.69 -3.01
CA ILE A 189 0.12 -16.55 -2.49
C ILE A 189 0.11 -15.40 -3.50
N PHE A 190 1.30 -14.91 -3.92
CA PHE A 190 1.45 -13.81 -4.87
C PHE A 190 2.26 -14.25 -6.10
N PRO A 191 1.62 -14.98 -7.05
CA PRO A 191 2.31 -15.39 -8.26
C PRO A 191 2.91 -14.20 -9.01
N GLY A 192 4.22 -14.30 -9.31
CA GLY A 192 4.94 -13.21 -9.98
C GLY A 192 5.35 -12.05 -9.08
N GLY A 193 5.07 -12.10 -7.78
CA GLY A 193 5.59 -11.15 -6.81
C GLY A 193 7.13 -11.14 -6.78
N CYS A 194 7.71 -9.96 -6.58
CA CYS A 194 9.16 -9.80 -6.50
C CYS A 194 9.46 -8.61 -5.59
N LEU A 195 9.94 -8.90 -4.40
CA LEU A 195 10.36 -7.85 -3.47
C LEU A 195 11.57 -7.09 -4.07
N PRO A 196 11.57 -5.75 -4.09
CA PRO A 196 12.78 -4.98 -4.37
C PRO A 196 13.75 -5.02 -3.19
N SER A 197 14.96 -4.49 -3.39
CA SER A 197 15.79 -3.98 -2.31
C SER A 197 15.88 -2.45 -2.38
N VAL A 198 16.26 -1.79 -1.30
CA VAL A 198 16.39 -0.32 -1.27
C VAL A 198 17.42 0.13 -2.31
N LEU A 199 18.55 -0.58 -2.41
CA LEU A 199 19.58 -0.29 -3.40
C LEU A 199 19.07 -0.48 -4.83
N ALA A 200 18.33 -1.56 -5.11
CA ALA A 200 17.77 -1.80 -6.46
C ALA A 200 16.78 -0.71 -6.87
N MET A 201 15.95 -0.24 -5.94
CA MET A 201 15.07 0.91 -6.18
C MET A 201 15.86 2.18 -6.43
N GLY A 202 16.85 2.49 -5.57
CA GLY A 202 17.72 3.66 -5.70
C GLY A 202 18.46 3.70 -7.03
N GLN A 203 19.01 2.58 -7.48
CA GLN A 203 19.67 2.46 -8.80
C GLN A 203 18.70 2.75 -9.93
N SER A 204 17.49 2.20 -9.88
CA SER A 204 16.48 2.43 -10.92
C SER A 204 16.01 3.89 -10.95
N ILE A 205 15.77 4.50 -9.78
CA ILE A 205 15.41 5.91 -9.65
C ILE A 205 16.49 6.81 -10.26
N ALA A 206 17.74 6.62 -9.87
CA ALA A 206 18.87 7.41 -10.35
C ALA A 206 19.09 7.27 -11.87
N LYS A 207 18.85 6.08 -12.41
CA LYS A 207 19.01 5.79 -13.83
C LYS A 207 17.92 6.38 -14.71
N THR A 208 16.67 6.46 -14.21
CA THR A 208 15.50 6.65 -15.08
C THR A 208 14.69 7.90 -14.78
N THR A 209 15.02 8.61 -13.72
CA THR A 209 14.30 9.81 -13.26
C THR A 209 15.26 10.93 -12.85
N ASP A 210 14.70 12.12 -12.66
CA ASP A 210 15.35 13.26 -12.03
C ASP A 210 14.98 13.41 -10.54
N MET A 211 14.23 12.45 -9.99
CA MET A 211 13.81 12.46 -8.58
C MET A 211 14.99 12.22 -7.64
N ARG A 212 14.96 12.88 -6.50
CA ARG A 212 15.90 12.66 -5.38
C ARG A 212 15.20 11.98 -4.23
N MET A 213 15.88 11.03 -3.61
CA MET A 213 15.44 10.39 -2.38
C MET A 213 15.72 11.34 -1.21
N LEU A 214 14.66 11.78 -0.54
CA LEU A 214 14.75 12.71 0.58
C LEU A 214 14.75 12.00 1.93
N HIS A 215 14.01 10.88 2.03
CA HIS A 215 13.84 10.14 3.28
C HIS A 215 13.54 8.67 2.99
N VAL A 216 14.09 7.78 3.81
CA VAL A 216 13.75 6.36 3.85
C VAL A 216 13.64 5.95 5.30
N GLU A 217 12.53 5.30 5.64
CA GLU A 217 12.26 4.83 6.99
C GLU A 217 11.80 3.38 6.94
N ASP A 218 12.42 2.53 7.76
CA ASP A 218 11.98 1.15 7.95
C ASP A 218 10.87 1.10 9.02
N ILE A 219 9.73 0.54 8.65
CA ILE A 219 8.57 0.34 9.51
C ILE A 219 8.25 -1.14 9.72
N ALA A 220 9.21 -2.04 9.47
CA ALA A 220 9.05 -3.49 9.54
C ALA A 220 8.45 -4.02 10.87
N PRO A 221 8.80 -3.51 12.06
CA PRO A 221 8.20 -3.98 13.31
C PRO A 221 6.68 -3.85 13.34
N HIS A 222 6.13 -2.84 12.70
CA HIS A 222 4.68 -2.64 12.58
C HIS A 222 4.02 -3.67 11.67
N TYR A 223 4.75 -4.22 10.69
CA TYR A 223 4.16 -5.25 9.82
C TYR A 223 4.00 -6.58 10.53
N ALA A 224 4.97 -6.98 11.34
CA ALA A 224 4.82 -8.19 12.18
C ALA A 224 3.57 -8.10 13.05
N GLN A 225 3.34 -6.94 13.70
CA GLN A 225 2.13 -6.70 14.50
C GLN A 225 0.86 -6.67 13.64
N THR A 226 0.89 -6.08 12.45
CA THR A 226 -0.24 -6.07 11.50
C THR A 226 -0.63 -7.50 11.13
N LEU A 227 0.35 -8.35 10.76
CA LEU A 227 0.14 -9.75 10.39
C LEU A 227 -0.41 -10.58 11.56
N ARG A 228 0.06 -10.32 12.78
CA ARG A 228 -0.50 -10.93 13.99
C ARG A 228 -1.98 -10.58 14.17
N CYS A 229 -2.34 -9.31 14.03
CA CYS A 229 -3.74 -8.88 14.08
C CYS A 229 -4.58 -9.54 12.98
N TRP A 230 -4.07 -9.62 11.74
CA TRP A 230 -4.78 -10.32 10.67
C TRP A 230 -4.96 -11.81 10.97
N ARG A 231 -3.95 -12.47 11.50
CA ARG A 231 -4.01 -13.89 11.87
C ARG A 231 -5.03 -14.15 12.98
N GLU A 232 -5.06 -13.32 14.01
CA GLU A 232 -6.02 -13.43 15.10
C GLU A 232 -7.45 -13.21 14.61
N ARG A 233 -7.69 -12.20 13.79
CA ARG A 233 -8.99 -11.93 13.19
C ARG A 233 -9.43 -13.04 12.25
N PHE A 234 -8.52 -13.57 11.41
CA PHE A 234 -8.78 -14.70 10.55
C PHE A 234 -9.27 -15.92 11.32
N TRP A 235 -8.61 -16.25 12.44
CA TRP A 235 -9.05 -17.34 13.31
C TRP A 235 -10.33 -17.02 14.05
N GLY A 236 -10.55 -15.78 14.46
CA GLY A 236 -11.80 -15.33 15.07
C GLY A 236 -13.01 -15.46 14.14
N ALA A 237 -12.77 -15.44 12.81
CA ALA A 237 -13.80 -15.56 11.77
C ALA A 237 -13.78 -16.93 11.04
N ILE A 238 -13.15 -17.95 11.61
CA ILE A 238 -12.85 -19.21 10.89
C ILE A 238 -14.10 -19.95 10.38
N ASP A 239 -15.21 -19.87 11.10
CA ASP A 239 -16.44 -20.52 10.67
C ASP A 239 -17.04 -19.81 9.46
N GLN A 240 -16.98 -18.47 9.41
CA GLN A 240 -17.38 -17.68 8.25
C GLN A 240 -16.48 -17.96 7.04
N VAL A 241 -15.17 -18.20 7.24
CA VAL A 241 -14.26 -18.65 6.17
C VAL A 241 -14.71 -19.97 5.58
N ARG A 242 -15.16 -20.94 6.42
CA ARG A 242 -15.71 -22.22 5.96
C ARG A 242 -17.04 -22.04 5.24
N GLU A 243 -17.92 -21.18 5.72
CA GLU A 243 -19.19 -20.85 5.08
C GLU A 243 -19.02 -20.22 3.69
N LEU A 244 -17.94 -19.47 3.47
CA LEU A 244 -17.55 -18.99 2.14
C LEU A 244 -17.05 -20.10 1.19
N GLY A 245 -16.96 -21.35 1.66
CA GLY A 245 -16.59 -22.52 0.86
C GLY A 245 -15.09 -22.81 0.79
N PHE A 246 -14.28 -22.13 1.62
CA PHE A 246 -12.83 -22.41 1.64
C PHE A 246 -12.53 -23.74 2.32
N THR A 247 -11.68 -24.53 1.70
CA THR A 247 -11.29 -25.86 2.18
C THR A 247 -10.30 -25.79 3.35
N GLU A 248 -10.25 -26.83 4.18
CA GLU A 248 -9.25 -26.94 5.26
C GLU A 248 -7.80 -26.86 4.74
N ARG A 249 -7.56 -27.30 3.50
CA ARG A 249 -6.24 -27.14 2.85
C ARG A 249 -5.91 -25.67 2.63
N PHE A 250 -6.88 -24.87 2.15
CA PHE A 250 -6.72 -23.44 1.97
C PHE A 250 -6.51 -22.74 3.32
N ILE A 251 -7.33 -23.06 4.32
CA ILE A 251 -7.23 -22.48 5.68
C ILE A 251 -5.83 -22.70 6.27
N ARG A 252 -5.28 -23.91 6.17
CA ARG A 252 -3.90 -24.19 6.63
C ARG A 252 -2.86 -23.43 5.82
N MET A 253 -3.03 -23.31 4.51
CA MET A 253 -2.10 -22.57 3.64
C MET A 253 -2.13 -21.08 3.98
N TRP A 254 -3.32 -20.50 4.20
CA TRP A 254 -3.46 -19.09 4.54
C TRP A 254 -2.90 -18.77 5.93
N HIS A 255 -3.17 -19.62 6.90
CA HIS A 255 -2.56 -19.52 8.23
C HIS A 255 -1.03 -19.59 8.16
N TYR A 256 -0.49 -20.55 7.41
CA TYR A 256 0.95 -20.66 7.19
C TYR A 256 1.53 -19.40 6.55
N TYR A 257 0.84 -18.85 5.55
CA TYR A 257 1.23 -17.57 4.93
C TYR A 257 1.36 -16.45 5.96
N LEU A 258 0.34 -16.26 6.81
CA LEU A 258 0.35 -15.20 7.83
C LEU A 258 1.49 -15.40 8.84
N CYS A 259 1.67 -16.63 9.34
CA CYS A 259 2.77 -16.96 10.25
C CYS A 259 4.15 -16.80 9.60
N TYR A 260 4.31 -17.24 8.35
CA TYR A 260 5.56 -17.13 7.61
C TYR A 260 5.98 -15.67 7.43
N CYS A 261 5.04 -14.83 7.04
CA CYS A 261 5.31 -13.40 6.88
C CYS A 261 5.55 -12.71 8.24
N GLU A 262 4.75 -13.01 9.28
CA GLU A 262 4.95 -12.49 10.64
C GLU A 262 6.38 -12.78 11.11
N ALA A 263 6.82 -14.03 11.03
CA ALA A 263 8.17 -14.45 11.40
C ALA A 263 9.25 -13.77 10.54
N ALA A 264 9.02 -13.59 9.24
CA ALA A 264 9.99 -12.95 8.35
C ALA A 264 10.27 -11.49 8.73
N PHE A 265 9.26 -10.75 9.21
CA PHE A 265 9.42 -9.39 9.69
C PHE A 265 9.99 -9.34 11.12
N ASP A 266 9.56 -10.23 12.03
CA ASP A 266 10.10 -10.32 13.40
C ASP A 266 11.61 -10.63 13.37
N GLU A 267 12.04 -11.56 12.52
CA GLU A 267 13.44 -11.96 12.33
C GLU A 267 14.21 -11.01 11.42
N ARG A 268 13.59 -9.93 10.93
CA ARG A 268 14.18 -8.93 10.04
C ARG A 268 14.83 -9.51 8.77
N SER A 269 14.33 -10.65 8.30
CA SER A 269 14.76 -11.23 7.02
C SER A 269 14.20 -10.48 5.82
N VAL A 270 13.10 -9.74 6.03
CA VAL A 270 12.52 -8.76 5.12
C VAL A 270 12.21 -7.47 5.89
N GLY A 271 12.14 -6.36 5.19
CA GLY A 271 11.73 -5.06 5.73
C GLY A 271 10.50 -4.53 5.01
N VAL A 272 9.95 -3.43 5.51
CA VAL A 272 9.01 -2.59 4.77
C VAL A 272 9.41 -1.14 4.98
N VAL A 273 9.58 -0.40 3.88
CA VAL A 273 10.05 0.97 3.92
C VAL A 273 9.03 1.96 3.40
N GLN A 274 9.02 3.15 4.01
CA GLN A 274 8.43 4.35 3.41
C GLN A 274 9.55 5.20 2.83
N MET A 275 9.49 5.44 1.52
CA MET A 275 10.48 6.21 0.77
C MET A 275 9.84 7.48 0.21
N LEU A 276 10.37 8.65 0.59
CA LEU A 276 9.94 9.95 0.07
C LEU A 276 10.90 10.41 -1.03
N LEU A 277 10.35 10.67 -2.21
CA LEU A 277 11.05 11.12 -3.40
C LEU A 277 10.55 12.50 -3.80
N ALA A 278 11.42 13.36 -4.30
CA ALA A 278 11.08 14.70 -4.75
C ALA A 278 11.62 15.00 -6.15
N LYS A 279 10.80 15.69 -6.94
CA LYS A 279 11.25 16.30 -8.19
C LYS A 279 12.20 17.47 -7.91
N PRO A 280 13.09 17.84 -8.86
CA PRO A 280 14.10 18.88 -8.65
C PRO A 280 13.54 20.27 -8.30
N GLY A 281 12.33 20.59 -8.74
CA GLY A 281 11.64 21.85 -8.42
C GLY A 281 11.15 21.95 -6.98
N ASN A 282 11.05 20.85 -6.26
CA ASN A 282 10.61 20.84 -4.87
C ASN A 282 11.68 21.49 -3.98
N ARG A 283 11.24 22.42 -3.12
CA ARG A 283 12.10 23.20 -2.20
C ARG A 283 11.76 22.97 -0.73
N ARG A 284 11.04 21.88 -0.45
CA ARG A 284 10.67 21.55 0.93
C ARG A 284 11.92 21.32 1.78
N ASP A 285 11.95 21.94 2.95
CA ASP A 285 12.95 21.69 3.98
C ASP A 285 12.43 20.62 4.93
N LEU A 286 13.05 19.44 4.90
CA LEU A 286 12.68 18.32 5.78
C LEU A 286 13.13 18.52 7.23
N GLN A 287 14.05 19.46 7.48
CA GLN A 287 14.50 19.76 8.86
C GLN A 287 13.41 20.48 9.67
N SER A 288 12.45 21.10 8.97
CA SER A 288 11.29 21.74 9.59
C SER A 288 10.13 20.79 9.85
N ASP A 289 10.21 19.52 9.41
CA ASP A 289 9.19 18.51 9.75
C ASP A 289 9.25 18.26 11.26
N PRO A 290 8.20 18.57 12.03
CA PRO A 290 8.19 18.20 13.43
C PRO A 290 8.34 16.68 13.50
N THR A 291 9.39 16.21 14.15
CA THR A 291 9.38 14.86 14.73
C THR A 291 8.01 14.75 15.41
N PRO A 292 7.20 13.71 15.16
CA PRO A 292 5.89 13.64 15.79
C PRO A 292 6.11 13.70 17.30
N ALA A 293 5.96 14.91 17.86
CA ALA A 293 5.81 15.09 19.27
C ALA A 293 4.53 14.35 19.60
N MET A 294 4.57 13.42 20.56
CA MET A 294 3.39 12.79 21.13
C MET A 294 2.36 13.88 21.42
N SER A 295 1.48 14.13 20.46
CA SER A 295 0.47 15.17 20.62
C SER A 295 -0.60 14.61 21.55
N ASN A 296 -0.63 15.12 22.77
CA ASN A 296 -1.84 15.17 23.58
C ASN A 296 -2.92 15.95 22.82
N ARG A 297 -3.61 15.29 21.90
CA ARG A 297 -4.87 15.81 21.37
C ARG A 297 -5.99 15.21 22.18
N HIS A 298 -6.52 16.03 23.07
CA HIS A 298 -7.80 15.85 23.73
C HIS A 298 -8.89 15.66 22.67
N SER A 299 -9.66 14.60 22.90
CA SER A 299 -11.01 14.30 22.42
C SER A 299 -11.76 15.42 21.67
N SER A 300 -12.00 15.23 20.40
CA SER A 300 -13.18 15.75 19.71
C SER A 300 -14.24 14.63 19.60
N PRO A 301 -15.52 14.94 19.74
CA PRO A 301 -16.56 13.93 19.92
C PRO A 301 -16.75 13.09 18.68
N ALA A 302 -16.97 11.80 18.89
CA ALA A 302 -17.26 10.81 17.88
C ALA A 302 -18.46 11.23 17.00
N ALA A 303 -18.23 11.32 15.71
CA ALA A 303 -19.31 11.32 14.74
C ALA A 303 -19.93 9.93 14.75
N THR A 304 -21.19 9.86 15.16
CA THR A 304 -22.00 8.64 15.18
C THR A 304 -22.27 8.21 13.74
N TRP A 305 -21.70 7.08 13.34
CA TRP A 305 -22.12 6.36 12.17
C TRP A 305 -23.38 5.55 12.55
N GLY A 306 -24.52 5.93 11.96
CA GLY A 306 -25.75 5.18 12.11
C GLY A 306 -25.58 3.79 11.50
N ALA A 307 -25.89 2.78 12.31
CA ALA A 307 -26.14 1.42 11.84
C ALA A 307 -27.62 1.30 11.41
N PRO A 308 -27.95 0.51 10.38
CA PRO A 308 -29.22 -0.16 10.31
C PRO A 308 -29.19 -1.47 11.11
#